data_98454bc5c9eed8c2379912a32a9ac1d4
#
_entry.id   98454bc5c9eed8c2379912a32a9ac1d4
#
_cell.length_a   1.000
_cell.length_b   1.000
_cell.length_c   1.000
_cell.angle_alpha   90.00
_cell.angle_beta   90.00
_cell.angle_gamma   90.00
#
_symmetry.space_group_name_H-M   'P 1'
#
loop_
_entity.id
_entity.type
_entity.pdbx_description
1 polymer ?
#
loop_
_entity_poly.entity_id
_entity_poly.type
_entity_poly.pdbx_seq_one_letter_code
_entity_poly.pdbx_strand_id
1 'polypeptide(L)'
;MSLPRVGLVVLLLAIATGSLAESANPSAPSRSQSMIDTFQVMCTLELPDFERIAAKATVLRMRPEADSKPSAPGDSGFRSKSWIGNLTTGPFVLLLDETTGPKGKATSCAIVGEVPDLDAFRADAVAAMKLPATPPPEMGNDGSRSFIWDHSFGPGTTLILRDFKPAGKPGIMLKLISAQPLR
;
A
#
# COMPACT_ATOMS: atom_id res chain seq x y z
N MET A 1 1.12 -60.03 -70.63
CA MET A 1 2.26 -59.33 -69.99
C MET A 1 1.69 -58.06 -69.33
N SER A 2 1.45 -58.14 -68.05
CA SER A 2 0.86 -57.05 -67.26
C SER A 2 1.87 -56.53 -66.27
N LEU A 3 2.20 -55.25 -66.32
CA LEU A 3 3.09 -54.57 -65.41
C LEU A 3 2.33 -54.07 -64.18
N PRO A 4 2.84 -54.21 -62.97
CA PRO A 4 2.18 -53.68 -61.77
C PRO A 4 2.50 -52.19 -61.60
N ARG A 5 1.47 -51.43 -61.27
CA ARG A 5 1.55 -50.03 -60.85
C ARG A 5 2.08 -49.95 -59.41
N VAL A 6 3.22 -49.35 -59.23
CA VAL A 6 3.78 -48.99 -57.92
C VAL A 6 3.08 -47.71 -57.46
N GLY A 7 2.30 -47.82 -56.43
CA GLY A 7 1.67 -46.65 -55.75
C GLY A 7 2.68 -45.96 -54.83
N LEU A 8 2.96 -44.70 -55.09
CA LEU A 8 3.79 -43.79 -54.25
C LEU A 8 2.92 -43.26 -53.11
N VAL A 9 3.13 -43.77 -51.92
CA VAL A 9 2.51 -43.23 -50.69
C VAL A 9 3.35 -42.04 -50.22
N VAL A 10 2.84 -40.82 -50.40
CA VAL A 10 3.42 -39.60 -49.85
C VAL A 10 2.98 -39.47 -48.40
N LEU A 11 3.89 -39.67 -47.46
CA LEU A 11 3.70 -39.51 -46.05
C LEU A 11 3.91 -38.04 -45.71
N LEU A 12 2.80 -37.26 -45.49
CA LEU A 12 2.81 -35.90 -45.04
C LEU A 12 3.12 -35.87 -43.54
N LEU A 13 4.35 -35.54 -43.16
CA LEU A 13 4.71 -35.18 -41.78
C LEU A 13 4.15 -33.78 -41.47
N ALA A 14 3.09 -33.75 -40.67
CA ALA A 14 2.60 -32.50 -40.04
C ALA A 14 3.57 -32.11 -38.92
N ILE A 15 4.41 -31.09 -39.18
CA ILE A 15 5.24 -30.47 -38.14
C ILE A 15 4.30 -29.60 -37.30
N ALA A 16 3.89 -30.11 -36.12
CA ALA A 16 3.25 -29.34 -35.10
C ALA A 16 4.24 -28.31 -34.55
N THR A 17 4.17 -27.07 -35.00
CA THR A 17 4.84 -25.94 -34.38
C THR A 17 4.17 -25.68 -33.03
N GLY A 18 4.67 -26.32 -31.99
CA GLY A 18 4.30 -25.98 -30.60
C GLY A 18 4.71 -24.54 -30.33
N SER A 19 3.76 -23.63 -30.26
CA SER A 19 3.98 -22.31 -29.69
C SER A 19 4.43 -22.51 -28.25
N LEU A 20 5.72 -22.32 -27.99
CA LEU A 20 6.22 -22.13 -26.62
C LEU A 20 5.52 -20.88 -26.09
N ALA A 21 4.53 -21.09 -25.22
CA ALA A 21 3.96 -20.00 -24.42
C ALA A 21 5.15 -19.40 -23.65
N GLU A 22 5.57 -18.23 -24.09
CA GLU A 22 6.54 -17.38 -23.43
C GLU A 22 6.03 -17.18 -22.01
N SER A 23 6.64 -17.86 -21.05
CA SER A 23 6.36 -17.68 -19.63
C SER A 23 6.60 -16.21 -19.33
N ALA A 24 5.53 -15.43 -19.21
CA ALA A 24 5.59 -14.04 -18.82
C ALA A 24 6.38 -13.98 -17.51
N ASN A 25 7.61 -13.52 -17.60
CA ASN A 25 8.45 -13.24 -16.44
C ASN A 25 7.66 -12.27 -15.57
N PRO A 26 7.35 -12.58 -14.28
CA PRO A 26 6.56 -11.69 -13.46
C PRO A 26 7.26 -10.32 -13.46
N SER A 27 6.64 -9.34 -14.08
CA SER A 27 7.17 -7.97 -14.12
C SER A 27 7.36 -7.50 -12.67
N ALA A 28 8.49 -6.83 -12.40
CA ALA A 28 8.75 -6.27 -11.08
C ALA A 28 7.55 -5.42 -10.63
N PRO A 29 7.16 -5.47 -9.34
CA PRO A 29 6.01 -4.74 -8.85
C PRO A 29 6.15 -3.24 -9.10
N SER A 30 5.05 -2.58 -9.47
CA SER A 30 5.02 -1.14 -9.66
C SER A 30 5.29 -0.40 -8.34
N ARG A 31 5.62 0.89 -8.43
CA ARG A 31 5.77 1.74 -7.24
C ARG A 31 4.48 1.74 -6.39
N SER A 32 3.32 1.88 -7.04
CA SER A 32 2.01 1.84 -6.39
C SER A 32 1.82 0.52 -5.64
N GLN A 33 2.01 -0.60 -6.32
CA GLN A 33 1.84 -1.92 -5.72
C GLN A 33 2.76 -2.13 -4.52
N SER A 34 4.06 -1.81 -4.67
CA SER A 34 5.03 -1.94 -3.57
C SER A 34 4.66 -1.12 -2.34
N MET A 35 4.13 0.09 -2.52
CA MET A 35 3.68 0.93 -1.41
C MET A 35 2.40 0.41 -0.76
N ILE A 36 1.42 -0.03 -1.56
CA ILE A 36 0.16 -0.60 -1.05
C ILE A 36 0.44 -1.87 -0.26
N ASP A 37 1.27 -2.78 -0.77
CA ASP A 37 1.65 -4.02 -0.07
C ASP A 37 2.36 -3.71 1.26
N THR A 38 3.27 -2.72 1.25
CA THR A 38 3.94 -2.27 2.47
C THR A 38 2.96 -1.72 3.49
N PHE A 39 2.01 -0.91 3.05
CA PHE A 39 0.95 -0.39 3.92
C PHE A 39 0.12 -1.53 4.52
N GLN A 40 -0.30 -2.50 3.73
CA GLN A 40 -1.05 -3.63 4.23
C GLN A 40 -0.26 -4.41 5.29
N VAL A 41 1.00 -4.73 5.01
CA VAL A 41 1.85 -5.49 5.95
C VAL A 41 2.15 -4.71 7.23
N MET A 42 2.40 -3.40 7.12
CA MET A 42 2.80 -2.58 8.27
C MET A 42 1.61 -2.08 9.09
N CYS A 43 0.56 -1.62 8.42
CA CYS A 43 -0.51 -0.90 9.07
C CYS A 43 -1.77 -1.74 9.28
N THR A 44 -2.24 -2.51 8.26
CA THR A 44 -3.53 -3.18 8.39
C THR A 44 -3.48 -4.43 9.26
N LEU A 45 -2.36 -5.13 9.29
CA LEU A 45 -2.21 -6.38 10.06
C LEU A 45 -1.91 -6.15 11.55
N GLU A 46 -1.28 -5.03 11.90
CA GLU A 46 -0.77 -4.81 13.25
C GLU A 46 -1.53 -3.74 14.02
N LEU A 47 -2.29 -2.87 13.36
CA LEU A 47 -3.07 -1.86 14.05
C LEU A 47 -4.16 -2.52 14.92
N PRO A 48 -4.40 -2.06 16.16
CA PRO A 48 -3.93 -0.81 16.77
C PRO A 48 -2.66 -0.93 17.64
N ASP A 49 -1.86 -1.97 17.49
CA ASP A 49 -0.70 -2.22 18.35
C ASP A 49 0.52 -1.38 17.94
N PHE A 50 0.69 -0.23 18.62
CA PHE A 50 1.80 0.69 18.38
C PHE A 50 3.17 0.01 18.51
N GLU A 51 3.38 -0.82 19.55
CA GLU A 51 4.69 -1.42 19.82
C GLU A 51 5.03 -2.50 18.79
N ARG A 52 4.04 -3.26 18.33
CA ARG A 52 4.28 -4.26 17.28
C ARG A 52 4.66 -3.62 15.95
N ILE A 53 4.03 -2.52 15.56
CA ILE A 53 4.40 -1.77 14.35
C ILE A 53 5.82 -1.23 14.48
N ALA A 54 6.17 -0.62 15.62
CA ALA A 54 7.50 -0.10 15.89
C ALA A 54 8.57 -1.20 15.87
N ALA A 55 8.30 -2.35 16.49
CA ALA A 55 9.19 -3.51 16.46
C ALA A 55 9.38 -4.04 15.03
N LYS A 56 8.31 -4.13 14.24
CA LYS A 56 8.37 -4.57 12.84
C LYS A 56 9.23 -3.64 11.99
N ALA A 57 9.11 -2.30 12.15
CA ALA A 57 9.97 -1.33 11.47
C ALA A 57 11.45 -1.56 11.78
N THR A 58 11.78 -1.90 13.02
CA THR A 58 13.15 -2.23 13.45
C THR A 58 13.64 -3.54 12.81
N VAL A 59 12.83 -4.59 12.81
CA VAL A 59 13.15 -5.89 12.16
C VAL A 59 13.40 -5.70 10.66
N LEU A 60 12.64 -4.84 10.00
CA LEU A 60 12.80 -4.50 8.59
C LEU A 60 13.95 -3.51 8.34
N ARG A 61 14.72 -3.18 9.36
CA ARG A 61 15.88 -2.27 9.30
C ARG A 61 15.55 -0.91 8.72
N MET A 62 14.35 -0.42 8.96
CA MET A 62 13.99 0.95 8.61
C MET A 62 14.80 1.93 9.47
N ARG A 63 15.25 3.01 8.86
CA ARG A 63 16.05 4.03 9.57
C ARG A 63 15.11 4.94 10.37
N PRO A 64 15.25 5.03 11.70
CA PRO A 64 14.49 6.00 12.49
C PRO A 64 14.77 7.43 11.99
N GLU A 65 13.72 8.24 11.89
CA GLU A 65 13.84 9.65 11.47
C GLU A 65 13.80 10.56 12.70
N ALA A 66 12.73 10.49 13.47
CA ALA A 66 12.57 11.23 14.69
C ALA A 66 11.59 10.53 15.63
N ASP A 67 11.78 10.71 16.93
CA ASP A 67 10.79 10.40 17.95
C ASP A 67 10.23 11.71 18.50
N SER A 68 8.90 11.87 18.47
CA SER A 68 8.28 12.98 19.18
C SER A 68 8.44 12.77 20.69
N LYS A 69 8.80 13.83 21.39
CA LYS A 69 8.82 13.77 22.86
C LYS A 69 7.39 13.55 23.35
N PRO A 70 7.18 12.69 24.36
CA PRO A 70 5.87 12.59 24.99
C PRO A 70 5.45 13.97 25.52
N SER A 71 4.16 14.27 25.38
CA SER A 71 3.59 15.50 25.94
C SER A 71 3.83 15.59 27.45
N ALA A 72 3.87 16.81 27.98
CA ALA A 72 4.05 17.03 29.42
C ALA A 72 2.94 16.34 30.25
N PRO A 73 3.22 15.95 31.50
CA PRO A 73 2.22 15.36 32.37
C PRO A 73 0.99 16.28 32.51
N GLY A 74 -0.18 15.78 32.13
CA GLY A 74 -1.45 16.55 32.12
C GLY A 74 -2.00 16.83 30.75
N ASP A 75 -1.19 16.75 29.69
CA ASP A 75 -1.69 16.75 28.31
C ASP A 75 -2.21 15.39 27.89
N SER A 76 -3.20 15.37 26.99
CA SER A 76 -3.63 14.15 26.32
C SER A 76 -2.38 13.45 25.78
N GLY A 77 -2.11 12.23 26.26
CA GLY A 77 -0.89 11.49 25.93
C GLY A 77 -0.75 11.33 24.41
N PHE A 78 0.25 12.00 23.84
CA PHE A 78 0.58 11.85 22.42
C PHE A 78 1.99 11.27 22.30
N ARG A 79 2.14 10.27 21.44
CA ARG A 79 3.46 9.79 21.03
C ARG A 79 3.49 9.54 19.54
N SER A 80 4.63 9.78 18.92
CA SER A 80 4.83 9.61 17.49
C SER A 80 6.21 9.02 17.23
N LYS A 81 6.30 8.18 16.22
CA LYS A 81 7.55 7.66 15.67
C LYS A 81 7.51 7.70 14.16
N SER A 82 8.65 7.94 13.55
CA SER A 82 8.79 7.88 12.10
C SER A 82 10.05 7.14 11.67
N TRP A 83 9.97 6.50 10.50
CA TRP A 83 11.08 5.76 9.90
C TRP A 83 11.11 5.99 8.40
N ILE A 84 12.32 6.02 7.84
CA ILE A 84 12.53 5.95 6.41
C ILE A 84 12.79 4.49 6.03
N GLY A 85 11.92 3.96 5.16
CA GLY A 85 12.06 2.66 4.52
C GLY A 85 12.48 2.81 3.06
N ASN A 86 13.11 1.78 2.51
CA ASN A 86 13.50 1.72 1.12
C ASN A 86 12.86 0.49 0.44
N LEU A 87 12.10 0.74 -0.61
CA LEU A 87 11.65 -0.27 -1.56
C LEU A 87 12.60 -0.27 -2.77
N THR A 88 12.59 -1.33 -3.56
CA THR A 88 13.31 -1.36 -4.85
C THR A 88 12.87 -0.24 -5.78
N THR A 89 11.63 0.25 -5.60
CA THR A 89 11.00 1.31 -6.39
C THR A 89 11.19 2.72 -5.80
N GLY A 90 11.93 2.87 -4.69
CA GLY A 90 12.27 4.15 -4.06
C GLY A 90 11.91 4.24 -2.56
N PRO A 91 12.28 5.33 -1.90
CA PRO A 91 12.07 5.51 -0.46
C PRO A 91 10.61 5.82 -0.12
N PHE A 92 10.24 5.56 1.12
CA PHE A 92 8.98 5.97 1.74
C PHE A 92 9.20 6.31 3.21
N VAL A 93 8.27 7.03 3.81
CA VAL A 93 8.24 7.30 5.26
C VAL A 93 7.10 6.51 5.89
N LEU A 94 7.38 5.81 6.97
CA LEU A 94 6.38 5.21 7.86
C LEU A 94 6.16 6.17 9.03
N LEU A 95 4.90 6.57 9.25
CA LEU A 95 4.48 7.40 10.38
C LEU A 95 3.59 6.56 11.30
N LEU A 96 3.83 6.65 12.59
CA LEU A 96 3.08 5.95 13.61
C LEU A 96 2.78 6.89 14.76
N ASP A 97 1.50 7.19 14.96
CA ASP A 97 1.05 8.10 16.02
C ASP A 97 0.07 7.37 16.95
N GLU A 98 0.11 7.76 18.21
CA GLU A 98 -0.88 7.33 19.20
C GLU A 98 -1.29 8.52 20.07
N THR A 99 -2.58 8.69 20.26
CA THR A 99 -3.16 9.70 21.13
C THR A 99 -4.05 9.02 22.16
N THR A 100 -3.88 9.38 23.42
CA THR A 100 -4.74 8.94 24.52
C THR A 100 -5.44 10.18 25.11
N GLY A 101 -6.75 10.14 25.18
CA GLY A 101 -7.55 11.26 25.71
C GLY A 101 -8.80 10.77 26.44
N PRO A 102 -9.65 11.71 26.91
CA PRO A 102 -10.85 11.36 27.70
C PRO A 102 -11.85 10.45 26.97
N LYS A 103 -11.83 10.43 25.64
CA LYS A 103 -12.74 9.62 24.79
C LYS A 103 -12.15 8.24 24.44
N GLY A 104 -10.91 7.97 24.80
CA GLY A 104 -10.25 6.72 24.47
C GLY A 104 -8.86 6.90 23.88
N LYS A 105 -8.43 5.87 23.19
CA LYS A 105 -7.13 5.79 22.54
C LYS A 105 -7.32 5.73 21.02
N ALA A 106 -6.53 6.48 20.28
CA ALA A 106 -6.48 6.37 18.82
C ALA A 106 -5.03 6.10 18.40
N THR A 107 -4.84 5.06 17.61
CA THR A 107 -3.54 4.74 16.98
C THR A 107 -3.68 4.92 15.48
N SER A 108 -2.72 5.58 14.85
CA SER A 108 -2.67 5.71 13.41
C SER A 108 -1.34 5.25 12.84
N CYS A 109 -1.41 4.60 11.70
CA CYS A 109 -0.25 4.16 10.93
C CYS A 109 -0.39 4.67 9.50
N ALA A 110 0.65 5.29 8.98
CA ALA A 110 0.64 5.81 7.61
C ALA A 110 1.94 5.53 6.88
N ILE A 111 1.84 5.36 5.57
CA ILE A 111 2.98 5.46 4.67
C ILE A 111 2.86 6.71 3.80
N VAL A 112 3.98 7.37 3.56
CA VAL A 112 4.08 8.59 2.76
C VAL A 112 5.18 8.40 1.72
N GLY A 113 4.92 8.80 0.48
CA GLY A 113 5.95 8.73 -0.55
C GLY A 113 5.52 9.36 -1.86
N GLU A 114 6.51 9.54 -2.76
CA GLU A 114 6.26 9.99 -4.12
C GLU A 114 5.70 8.84 -4.95
N VAL A 115 4.77 9.15 -5.85
CA VAL A 115 4.23 8.22 -6.85
C VAL A 115 4.17 8.93 -8.20
N PRO A 116 4.32 8.21 -9.32
CA PRO A 116 4.32 8.85 -10.65
C PRO A 116 2.95 9.38 -11.06
N ASP A 117 1.87 8.72 -10.62
CA ASP A 117 0.48 9.05 -10.97
C ASP A 117 -0.43 8.85 -9.75
N LEU A 118 -1.07 9.94 -9.31
CA LEU A 118 -1.94 9.96 -8.13
C LEU A 118 -3.28 9.24 -8.37
N ASP A 119 -3.83 9.37 -9.57
CA ASP A 119 -5.12 8.77 -9.88
C ASP A 119 -4.98 7.26 -10.12
N ALA A 120 -3.90 6.83 -10.78
CA ALA A 120 -3.56 5.42 -10.91
C ALA A 120 -3.28 4.79 -9.53
N PHE A 121 -2.49 5.45 -8.67
CA PHE A 121 -2.27 4.94 -7.31
C PHE A 121 -3.58 4.74 -6.54
N ARG A 122 -4.50 5.72 -6.61
CA ARG A 122 -5.80 5.61 -5.94
C ARG A 122 -6.62 4.42 -6.47
N ALA A 123 -6.67 4.24 -7.79
CA ALA A 123 -7.36 3.10 -8.39
C ALA A 123 -6.77 1.76 -7.93
N ASP A 124 -5.44 1.64 -7.93
CA ASP A 124 -4.71 0.46 -7.44
C ASP A 124 -5.01 0.19 -5.96
N ALA A 125 -5.01 1.24 -5.13
CA ALA A 125 -5.30 1.11 -3.69
C ALA A 125 -6.73 0.64 -3.43
N VAL A 126 -7.72 1.21 -4.14
CA VAL A 126 -9.13 0.80 -4.04
C VAL A 126 -9.28 -0.67 -4.44
N ALA A 127 -8.66 -1.09 -5.54
CA ALA A 127 -8.73 -2.47 -6.02
C ALA A 127 -8.03 -3.45 -5.07
N ALA A 128 -6.78 -3.17 -4.67
CA ALA A 128 -5.98 -4.07 -3.84
C ALA A 128 -6.55 -4.26 -2.42
N MET A 129 -7.12 -3.21 -1.84
CA MET A 129 -7.73 -3.25 -0.51
C MET A 129 -9.24 -3.55 -0.53
N LYS A 130 -9.82 -3.77 -1.72
CA LYS A 130 -11.25 -4.06 -1.92
C LYS A 130 -12.17 -3.01 -1.27
N LEU A 131 -11.78 -1.75 -1.40
CA LEU A 131 -12.54 -0.64 -0.83
C LEU A 131 -13.86 -0.42 -1.59
N PRO A 132 -14.87 0.16 -0.94
CA PRO A 132 -16.06 0.67 -1.62
C PRO A 132 -15.70 1.70 -2.70
N ALA A 133 -16.69 2.10 -3.50
CA ALA A 133 -16.51 3.15 -4.48
C ALA A 133 -15.80 4.38 -3.85
N THR A 134 -14.91 4.99 -4.64
CA THR A 134 -14.16 6.17 -4.17
C THR A 134 -15.12 7.29 -3.76
N PRO A 135 -15.07 7.78 -2.51
CA PRO A 135 -15.88 8.90 -2.07
C PRO A 135 -15.44 10.20 -2.75
N PRO A 136 -16.28 11.25 -2.75
CA PRO A 136 -15.86 12.55 -3.18
C PRO A 136 -14.70 13.05 -2.30
N PRO A 137 -13.70 13.76 -2.86
CA PRO A 137 -12.58 14.23 -2.10
C PRO A 137 -12.94 15.41 -1.20
N GLU A 138 -12.38 15.42 -0.01
CA GLU A 138 -12.30 16.62 0.82
C GLU A 138 -11.08 17.43 0.40
N MET A 139 -11.28 18.71 0.14
CA MET A 139 -10.21 19.61 -0.32
C MET A 139 -9.52 20.28 0.87
N GLY A 140 -8.21 20.11 0.95
CA GLY A 140 -7.38 20.84 1.90
C GLY A 140 -7.08 22.27 1.41
N ASN A 141 -6.80 23.19 2.34
CA ASN A 141 -6.43 24.57 2.03
C ASN A 141 -5.13 24.68 1.21
N ASP A 142 -4.31 23.64 1.23
CA ASP A 142 -3.06 23.49 0.48
C ASP A 142 -3.26 22.87 -0.92
N GLY A 143 -4.52 22.68 -1.33
CA GLY A 143 -4.89 22.05 -2.60
C GLY A 143 -4.75 20.53 -2.60
N SER A 144 -4.44 19.91 -1.46
CA SER A 144 -4.47 18.44 -1.32
C SER A 144 -5.91 17.92 -1.38
N ARG A 145 -6.06 16.67 -1.85
CA ARG A 145 -7.34 15.96 -1.84
C ARG A 145 -7.26 14.81 -0.85
N SER A 146 -8.27 14.64 0.00
CA SER A 146 -8.38 13.52 0.93
C SER A 146 -9.62 12.70 0.59
N PHE A 147 -9.44 11.39 0.46
CA PHE A 147 -10.49 10.39 0.26
C PHE A 147 -10.59 9.58 1.53
N ILE A 148 -11.77 9.49 2.13
CA ILE A 148 -11.99 8.93 3.46
C ILE A 148 -12.97 7.77 3.39
N TRP A 149 -12.57 6.60 3.91
CA TRP A 149 -13.40 5.41 4.03
C TRP A 149 -13.50 5.02 5.50
N ASP A 150 -14.68 5.21 6.08
CA ASP A 150 -14.94 4.79 7.45
C ASP A 150 -15.29 3.30 7.51
N HIS A 151 -14.86 2.65 8.58
CA HIS A 151 -15.14 1.24 8.90
C HIS A 151 -14.65 0.21 7.87
N SER A 152 -13.76 0.59 6.92
CA SER A 152 -13.30 -0.31 5.86
C SER A 152 -12.45 -1.49 6.35
N PHE A 153 -11.86 -1.37 7.55
CA PHE A 153 -11.09 -2.43 8.22
C PHE A 153 -11.72 -2.81 9.58
N GLY A 154 -13.02 -2.63 9.73
CA GLY A 154 -13.77 -2.94 10.94
C GLY A 154 -14.24 -1.72 11.73
N PRO A 155 -15.03 -1.93 12.78
CA PRO A 155 -15.56 -0.85 13.61
C PRO A 155 -14.45 0.02 14.21
N GLY A 156 -14.65 1.34 14.20
CA GLY A 156 -13.69 2.30 14.76
C GLY A 156 -12.43 2.52 13.92
N THR A 157 -12.43 2.04 12.67
CA THR A 157 -11.32 2.30 11.75
C THR A 157 -11.71 3.33 10.69
N THR A 158 -10.76 4.17 10.31
CA THR A 158 -10.88 5.13 9.20
C THR A 158 -9.63 5.05 8.33
N LEU A 159 -9.82 4.78 7.04
CA LEU A 159 -8.76 4.85 6.04
C LEU A 159 -8.80 6.21 5.35
N ILE A 160 -7.65 6.85 5.23
CA ILE A 160 -7.48 8.13 4.53
C ILE A 160 -6.41 7.95 3.46
N LEU A 161 -6.76 8.23 2.22
CA LEU A 161 -5.81 8.44 1.16
C LEU A 161 -5.77 9.95 0.87
N ARG A 162 -4.64 10.57 1.10
CA ARG A 162 -4.42 11.98 0.81
C ARG A 162 -3.36 12.12 -0.27
N ASP A 163 -3.67 12.85 -1.32
CA ASP A 163 -2.71 13.28 -2.31
C ASP A 163 -2.25 14.72 -2.05
N PHE A 164 -0.98 14.99 -2.34
CA PHE A 164 -0.38 16.30 -2.15
C PHE A 164 0.82 16.46 -3.10
N LYS A 165 1.31 17.67 -3.26
CA LYS A 165 2.41 17.97 -4.18
C LYS A 165 3.55 18.70 -3.45
N PRO A 166 4.33 18.00 -2.60
CA PRO A 166 5.47 18.61 -1.95
C PRO A 166 6.51 19.00 -3.00
N ALA A 167 6.97 20.24 -2.97
CA ALA A 167 7.95 20.76 -3.95
C ALA A 167 7.58 20.48 -5.42
N GLY A 168 6.27 20.43 -5.75
CA GLY A 168 5.78 20.20 -7.11
C GLY A 168 5.74 18.73 -7.56
N LYS A 169 6.21 17.80 -6.77
CA LYS A 169 6.16 16.36 -7.09
C LYS A 169 4.89 15.71 -6.55
N PRO A 170 4.29 14.77 -7.31
CA PRO A 170 3.14 14.03 -6.81
C PRO A 170 3.52 13.14 -5.63
N GLY A 171 2.82 13.33 -4.51
CA GLY A 171 3.01 12.54 -3.29
C GLY A 171 1.68 12.02 -2.75
N ILE A 172 1.75 10.91 -2.03
CA ILE A 172 0.61 10.31 -1.35
C ILE A 172 0.91 10.07 0.13
N MET A 173 -0.15 10.10 0.92
CA MET A 173 -0.20 9.51 2.24
C MET A 173 -1.37 8.52 2.29
N LEU A 174 -1.08 7.29 2.64
CA LEU A 174 -2.08 6.27 2.92
C LEU A 174 -2.05 6.01 4.44
N LYS A 175 -3.13 6.36 5.15
CA LYS A 175 -3.20 6.37 6.62
C LYS A 175 -4.39 5.56 7.10
N LEU A 176 -4.17 4.64 8.02
CA LEU A 176 -5.22 3.94 8.75
C LEU A 176 -5.22 4.41 10.20
N ILE A 177 -6.40 4.76 10.70
CA ILE A 177 -6.64 5.16 12.08
C ILE A 177 -7.53 4.09 12.72
N SER A 178 -7.18 3.68 13.94
CA SER A 178 -8.03 2.84 14.78
C SER A 178 -8.32 3.55 16.10
N ALA A 179 -9.60 3.84 16.34
CA ALA A 179 -10.08 4.44 17.57
C ALA A 179 -10.66 3.38 18.50
N GLN A 180 -10.18 3.34 19.75
CA GLN A 180 -10.63 2.45 20.80
C GLN A 180 -11.26 3.27 21.92
N PRO A 181 -12.56 3.08 22.22
CA PRO A 181 -13.20 3.75 23.37
C PRO A 181 -12.57 3.26 24.69
N LEU A 182 -12.60 4.10 25.70
CA LEU A 182 -12.28 3.67 27.06
C LEU A 182 -13.33 2.61 27.49
N ARG A 183 -12.85 1.52 28.04
CA ARG A 183 -13.71 0.49 28.67
C ARG A 183 -14.03 0.87 30.09
#